data_4408760d8f918d2ba232b67ff02865be
#
_entry.id   4408760d8f918d2ba232b67ff02865be
#
_cell.length_a   1.000
_cell.length_b   1.000
_cell.length_c   1.000
_cell.angle_alpha   90.00
_cell.angle_beta   90.00
_cell.angle_gamma   90.00
#
_symmetry.space_group_name_H-M   'P 1'
#
loop_
_entity.id
_entity.type
_entity.pdbx_description
1 polymer ?
#
loop_
_entity_poly.entity_id
_entity_poly.type
_entity_poly.pdbx_seq_one_letter_code
_entity_poly.pdbx_strand_id
1 'polypeptide(L)'
;MATASVPVEANDKECPVCHKLFTDPKLLPCCHLICRHCLVRWLLSKAQARCPLCRCVIVDPEKRTRGQSMEDIADGFPTDLAMAALVESQQLLSTDHVCRACVTQNATSVCLTCGDLLCGSCVSSHKRLSSTSHHTAEELSSLTAEKLAASRPSSNAVHADEISKVYCPTHGTSICLLCAATDHCQCPEVTTLQKKVEEARAELAELAATLSAGETELERAISQMDQHLRDTEKRARAAIAEIEAMCDRLESAVKECRRRMKELALGACSDVKEAGEEGKTCLLQRRGKLTSHKTVVQRARESATPDAVIGMTPVMQTRVDDLDFSTVLAVDAKVISTVTFVIDKEAMSRVERELSELGQVKVVPADGAAKFKVK
;
A
#
# COMPACT_ATOMS: atom_id res chain seq x y z
N MET A 1 8.64 -23.77 -11.49
CA MET A 1 7.76 -22.99 -12.36
C MET A 1 6.50 -22.69 -11.59
N ALA A 2 6.44 -21.54 -10.93
CA ALA A 2 5.23 -21.03 -10.32
C ALA A 2 4.56 -20.13 -11.36
N THR A 3 3.44 -20.58 -11.88
CA THR A 3 2.57 -19.78 -12.76
C THR A 3 2.13 -18.56 -11.98
N ALA A 4 2.64 -17.39 -12.37
CA ALA A 4 2.08 -16.14 -11.95
C ALA A 4 0.62 -16.12 -12.43
N SER A 5 -0.32 -16.30 -11.51
CA SER A 5 -1.72 -15.99 -11.76
C SER A 5 -1.79 -14.50 -12.07
N VAL A 6 -2.23 -14.19 -13.28
CA VAL A 6 -2.64 -12.84 -13.70
C VAL A 6 -3.57 -12.33 -12.59
N PRO A 7 -3.33 -11.13 -12.03
CA PRO A 7 -4.29 -10.56 -11.09
C PRO A 7 -5.60 -10.39 -11.87
N VAL A 8 -6.64 -11.08 -11.46
CA VAL A 8 -8.00 -10.65 -11.73
C VAL A 8 -8.04 -9.22 -11.24
N GLU A 9 -8.45 -8.26 -12.07
CA GLU A 9 -8.68 -6.88 -11.66
C GLU A 9 -9.68 -6.94 -10.51
N ALA A 10 -9.14 -7.04 -9.30
CA ALA A 10 -9.95 -7.01 -8.10
C ALA A 10 -10.56 -5.63 -8.08
N ASN A 11 -11.87 -5.56 -8.12
CA ASN A 11 -12.59 -4.30 -7.89
C ASN A 11 -12.05 -3.74 -6.56
N ASP A 12 -11.33 -2.65 -6.62
CA ASP A 12 -10.67 -2.05 -5.46
C ASP A 12 -11.64 -1.63 -4.34
N LYS A 13 -12.97 -1.68 -4.63
CA LYS A 13 -14.08 -1.44 -3.69
C LYS A 13 -14.59 -2.72 -3.01
N GLU A 14 -14.00 -3.88 -3.30
CA GLU A 14 -14.40 -5.17 -2.73
C GLU A 14 -13.43 -5.66 -1.64
N CYS A 15 -14.00 -6.20 -0.59
CA CYS A 15 -13.22 -6.79 0.49
C CYS A 15 -12.53 -8.08 0.00
N PRO A 16 -11.19 -8.20 0.14
CA PRO A 16 -10.45 -9.37 -0.34
C PRO A 16 -10.73 -10.66 0.46
N VAL A 17 -11.49 -10.56 1.55
CA VAL A 17 -11.84 -11.71 2.40
C VAL A 17 -13.23 -12.26 2.08
N CYS A 18 -14.23 -11.40 1.87
CA CYS A 18 -15.60 -11.85 1.58
C CYS A 18 -16.02 -11.61 0.12
N HIS A 19 -15.19 -10.96 -0.69
CA HIS A 19 -15.47 -10.65 -2.11
C HIS A 19 -16.80 -9.90 -2.33
N LYS A 20 -17.15 -9.03 -1.38
CA LYS A 20 -18.31 -8.14 -1.44
C LYS A 20 -17.82 -6.71 -1.27
N LEU A 21 -18.62 -5.75 -1.69
CA LEU A 21 -18.36 -4.35 -1.40
C LEU A 21 -18.03 -4.15 0.09
N PHE A 22 -17.10 -3.27 0.37
CA PHE A 22 -16.67 -3.04 1.75
C PHE A 22 -17.84 -2.59 2.63
N THR A 23 -17.90 -3.18 3.81
CA THR A 23 -18.81 -2.77 4.90
C THR A 23 -17.95 -2.45 6.11
N ASP A 24 -17.97 -1.19 6.57
CA ASP A 24 -17.09 -0.69 7.63
C ASP A 24 -15.63 -1.09 7.38
N PRO A 25 -14.97 -0.53 6.35
CA PRO A 25 -13.63 -0.90 5.95
C PRO A 25 -12.61 -0.47 7.00
N LYS A 26 -11.96 -1.42 7.65
CA LYS A 26 -10.91 -1.18 8.64
C LYS A 26 -9.54 -1.15 8.00
N LEU A 27 -8.80 -0.07 8.29
CA LEU A 27 -7.45 0.16 7.81
C LEU A 27 -6.44 -0.51 8.76
N LEU A 28 -5.80 -1.57 8.29
CA LEU A 28 -4.79 -2.30 9.04
C LEU A 28 -3.45 -1.52 9.11
N PRO A 29 -2.54 -1.84 10.05
CA PRO A 29 -1.20 -1.23 10.12
C PRO A 29 -0.38 -1.32 8.84
N CYS A 30 -0.62 -2.34 8.03
CA CYS A 30 0.00 -2.53 6.72
C CYS A 30 -0.77 -1.86 5.56
N CYS A 31 -1.72 -1.01 5.87
CA CYS A 31 -2.62 -0.30 4.94
C CYS A 31 -3.50 -1.19 4.06
N HIS A 32 -3.63 -2.48 4.34
CA HIS A 32 -4.67 -3.31 3.75
C HIS A 32 -6.02 -3.03 4.41
N LEU A 33 -7.08 -3.07 3.57
CA LEU A 33 -8.46 -2.88 4.00
C LEU A 33 -9.18 -4.21 4.10
N ILE A 34 -9.98 -4.36 5.15
CA ILE A 34 -10.84 -5.52 5.38
C ILE A 34 -12.13 -5.02 6.03
N CYS A 35 -13.28 -5.61 5.67
CA CYS A 35 -14.53 -5.34 6.39
C CYS A 35 -14.37 -5.64 7.89
N ARG A 36 -14.97 -4.82 8.76
CA ARG A 36 -14.94 -5.04 10.20
C ARG A 36 -15.34 -6.48 10.58
N HIS A 37 -16.46 -6.96 10.06
CA HIS A 37 -16.94 -8.31 10.37
C HIS A 37 -15.99 -9.42 9.89
N CYS A 38 -15.32 -9.22 8.74
CA CYS A 38 -14.30 -10.14 8.24
C CYS A 38 -13.07 -10.15 9.15
N LEU A 39 -12.66 -8.98 9.64
CA LEU A 39 -11.55 -8.83 10.57
C LEU A 39 -11.83 -9.54 11.89
N VAL A 40 -13.01 -9.33 12.49
CA VAL A 40 -13.44 -10.02 13.72
C VAL A 40 -13.38 -11.54 13.52
N ARG A 41 -13.98 -12.06 12.45
CA ARG A 41 -13.96 -13.50 12.15
C ARG A 41 -12.54 -14.03 11.95
N TRP A 42 -11.68 -13.26 11.31
CA TRP A 42 -10.28 -13.62 11.09
C TRP A 42 -9.52 -13.70 12.41
N LEU A 43 -9.66 -12.70 13.28
CA LEU A 43 -9.04 -12.67 14.61
C LEU A 43 -9.52 -13.82 15.51
N LEU A 44 -10.79 -14.21 15.41
CA LEU A 44 -11.35 -15.35 16.13
C LEU A 44 -10.81 -16.70 15.59
N SER A 45 -10.58 -16.81 14.28
CA SER A 45 -10.20 -18.08 13.64
C SER A 45 -8.72 -18.41 13.73
N LYS A 46 -7.85 -17.44 13.97
CA LYS A 46 -6.39 -17.58 13.94
C LYS A 46 -5.77 -17.09 15.25
N ALA A 47 -4.97 -17.95 15.88
CA ALA A 47 -4.17 -17.57 17.04
C ALA A 47 -3.12 -16.49 16.74
N GLN A 48 -2.83 -16.24 15.48
CA GLN A 48 -1.88 -15.24 15.04
C GLN A 48 -2.61 -14.04 14.42
N ALA A 49 -2.48 -12.89 15.07
CA ALA A 49 -3.01 -11.63 14.61
C ALA A 49 -2.17 -11.05 13.44
N ARG A 50 -2.25 -11.70 12.28
CA ARG A 50 -1.53 -11.30 11.06
C ARG A 50 -2.51 -10.97 9.94
N CYS A 51 -2.12 -10.01 9.09
CA CYS A 51 -2.90 -9.65 7.91
C CYS A 51 -3.07 -10.86 6.97
N PRO A 52 -4.29 -11.17 6.51
CA PRO A 52 -4.53 -12.29 5.60
C PRO A 52 -3.87 -12.09 4.23
N LEU A 53 -3.55 -10.85 3.84
CA LEU A 53 -3.00 -10.52 2.52
C LEU A 53 -1.46 -10.53 2.52
N CYS A 54 -0.83 -9.81 3.44
CA CYS A 54 0.63 -9.65 3.47
C CYS A 54 1.32 -10.31 4.68
N ARG A 55 0.56 -10.94 5.57
CA ARG A 55 1.03 -11.62 6.78
C ARG A 55 1.79 -10.73 7.79
N CYS A 56 1.77 -9.41 7.59
CA CYS A 56 2.28 -8.48 8.59
C CYS A 56 1.51 -8.63 9.90
N VAL A 57 2.21 -8.48 11.03
CA VAL A 57 1.58 -8.46 12.35
C VAL A 57 0.63 -7.25 12.42
N ILE A 58 -0.63 -7.48 12.74
CA ILE A 58 -1.67 -6.43 12.84
C ILE A 58 -2.05 -6.16 14.29
N VAL A 59 -1.85 -7.11 15.18
CA VAL A 59 -2.04 -6.96 16.63
C VAL A 59 -0.77 -7.42 17.31
N ASP A 60 -0.17 -6.53 18.08
CA ASP A 60 1.00 -6.86 18.90
C ASP A 60 0.53 -7.68 20.12
N PRO A 61 1.04 -8.91 20.28
CA PRO A 61 0.66 -9.75 21.41
C PRO A 61 0.97 -9.13 22.78
N GLU A 62 2.03 -8.30 22.84
CA GLU A 62 2.48 -7.65 24.09
C GLU A 62 1.60 -6.46 24.50
N LYS A 63 0.92 -5.84 23.51
CA LYS A 63 0.00 -4.71 23.73
C LYS A 63 -1.45 -5.13 23.95
N ARG A 64 -1.72 -6.43 23.93
CA ARG A 64 -3.06 -6.96 24.13
C ARG A 64 -3.45 -6.94 25.60
N THR A 65 -4.45 -6.15 25.96
CA THR A 65 -5.00 -6.12 27.32
C THR A 65 -5.76 -7.43 27.61
N ARG A 66 -5.54 -8.02 28.77
CA ARG A 66 -6.29 -9.21 29.21
C ARG A 66 -7.78 -8.88 29.26
N GLY A 67 -8.60 -9.66 28.55
CA GLY A 67 -10.05 -9.50 28.54
C GLY A 67 -10.61 -8.65 27.40
N GLN A 68 -9.77 -8.12 26.51
CA GLN A 68 -10.23 -7.37 25.33
C GLN A 68 -10.87 -8.33 24.31
N SER A 69 -12.10 -8.01 23.88
CA SER A 69 -12.82 -8.79 22.87
C SER A 69 -12.18 -8.61 21.48
N MET A 70 -12.48 -9.52 20.53
CA MET A 70 -12.00 -9.37 19.16
C MET A 70 -12.72 -8.23 18.43
N GLU A 71 -13.92 -7.93 18.85
CA GLU A 71 -14.71 -6.78 18.42
C GLU A 71 -14.02 -5.48 18.82
N ASP A 72 -13.60 -5.35 20.11
CA ASP A 72 -12.90 -4.17 20.60
C ASP A 72 -11.56 -3.96 19.87
N ILE A 73 -10.86 -5.05 19.58
CA ILE A 73 -9.63 -5.00 18.80
C ILE A 73 -9.91 -4.52 17.37
N ALA A 74 -10.95 -5.04 16.73
CA ALA A 74 -11.33 -4.63 15.38
C ALA A 74 -11.81 -3.16 15.35
N ASP A 75 -12.50 -2.70 16.38
CA ASP A 75 -12.96 -1.32 16.52
C ASP A 75 -11.81 -0.35 16.79
N GLY A 76 -10.73 -0.82 17.38
CA GLY A 76 -9.50 -0.05 17.57
C GLY A 76 -8.78 0.30 16.26
N PHE A 77 -9.08 -0.35 15.15
CA PHE A 77 -8.54 0.04 13.84
C PHE A 77 -9.34 1.18 13.22
N PRO A 78 -8.67 2.18 12.62
CA PRO A 78 -9.36 3.28 11.96
C PRO A 78 -10.19 2.79 10.77
N THR A 79 -11.36 3.38 10.58
CA THR A 79 -12.18 3.15 9.39
C THR A 79 -11.62 3.97 8.23
N ASP A 80 -11.48 3.38 7.05
CA ASP A 80 -11.19 4.12 5.81
C ASP A 80 -12.46 4.86 5.36
N LEU A 81 -12.57 6.11 5.77
CA LEU A 81 -13.72 6.95 5.44
C LEU A 81 -13.80 7.28 3.94
N ALA A 82 -12.68 7.28 3.24
CA ALA A 82 -12.66 7.50 1.79
C ALA A 82 -13.24 6.28 1.06
N MET A 83 -12.84 5.07 1.44
CA MET A 83 -13.41 3.84 0.89
C MET A 83 -14.89 3.70 1.25
N ALA A 84 -15.28 4.00 2.48
CA ALA A 84 -16.68 3.97 2.89
C ALA A 84 -17.54 4.90 2.03
N ALA A 85 -17.10 6.14 1.81
CA ALA A 85 -17.78 7.11 0.96
C ALA A 85 -17.87 6.67 -0.52
N LEU A 86 -16.81 6.04 -1.04
CA LEU A 86 -16.80 5.49 -2.39
C LEU A 86 -17.80 4.36 -2.57
N VAL A 87 -17.84 3.41 -1.64
CA VAL A 87 -18.79 2.29 -1.68
C VAL A 87 -20.23 2.78 -1.55
N GLU A 88 -20.50 3.70 -0.64
CA GLU A 88 -21.83 4.28 -0.48
C GLU A 88 -22.27 5.04 -1.75
N SER A 89 -21.36 5.78 -2.37
CA SER A 89 -21.63 6.47 -3.63
C SER A 89 -21.88 5.48 -4.78
N GLN A 90 -21.13 4.39 -4.83
CA GLN A 90 -21.35 3.32 -5.81
C GLN A 90 -22.72 2.66 -5.64
N GLN A 91 -23.13 2.38 -4.42
CA GLN A 91 -24.44 1.81 -4.12
C GLN A 91 -25.55 2.77 -4.51
N LEU A 92 -25.36 4.04 -4.22
CA LEU A 92 -26.34 5.08 -4.58
C LEU A 92 -26.51 5.21 -6.10
N LEU A 93 -25.45 5.05 -6.88
CA LEU A 93 -25.53 5.07 -8.35
C LEU A 93 -26.10 3.77 -8.96
N SER A 94 -26.06 2.65 -8.23
CA SER A 94 -26.49 1.33 -8.72
C SER A 94 -27.91 0.95 -8.34
N THR A 95 -28.62 1.75 -7.54
CA THR A 95 -29.97 1.49 -7.06
C THR A 95 -30.93 2.60 -7.45
N ASP A 96 -32.20 2.22 -7.69
CA ASP A 96 -33.26 3.20 -7.92
C ASP A 96 -33.65 3.90 -6.61
N HIS A 97 -33.70 5.21 -6.66
CA HIS A 97 -34.10 6.03 -5.52
C HIS A 97 -35.33 6.86 -5.84
N VAL A 98 -36.19 7.03 -4.86
CA VAL A 98 -37.34 7.92 -4.98
C VAL A 98 -36.91 9.39 -4.80
N CYS A 99 -37.45 10.27 -5.59
CA CYS A 99 -37.21 11.70 -5.47
C CYS A 99 -37.60 12.21 -4.06
N ARG A 100 -36.66 12.84 -3.37
CA ARG A 100 -36.83 13.31 -1.99
C ARG A 100 -37.89 14.44 -1.90
N ALA A 101 -38.07 15.24 -2.97
CA ALA A 101 -38.96 16.35 -2.96
C ALA A 101 -40.43 15.99 -3.21
N CYS A 102 -40.73 15.14 -4.20
CA CYS A 102 -42.12 14.78 -4.53
C CYS A 102 -42.54 13.39 -4.04
N VAL A 103 -41.58 12.50 -3.71
CA VAL A 103 -41.83 11.15 -3.23
C VAL A 103 -42.65 10.24 -4.17
N THR A 104 -42.85 10.70 -5.42
CA THR A 104 -43.74 10.04 -6.42
C THR A 104 -43.01 9.52 -7.63
N GLN A 105 -41.84 10.07 -7.95
CA GLN A 105 -41.04 9.71 -9.12
C GLN A 105 -39.66 9.26 -8.73
N ASN A 106 -39.02 8.45 -9.57
CA ASN A 106 -37.62 8.08 -9.37
C ASN A 106 -36.72 9.30 -9.56
N ALA A 107 -35.70 9.39 -8.73
CA ALA A 107 -34.67 10.40 -8.84
C ALA A 107 -33.79 10.09 -10.07
N THR A 108 -33.57 11.13 -10.89
CA THR A 108 -32.67 11.07 -12.05
C THR A 108 -31.41 11.89 -11.85
N SER A 109 -31.42 12.74 -10.82
CA SER A 109 -30.34 13.69 -10.54
C SER A 109 -30.07 13.78 -9.04
N VAL A 110 -28.87 14.21 -8.69
CA VAL A 110 -28.47 14.55 -7.32
C VAL A 110 -27.97 15.98 -7.25
N CYS A 111 -28.40 16.71 -6.24
CA CYS A 111 -27.84 18.02 -5.94
C CYS A 111 -26.53 17.83 -5.16
N LEU A 112 -25.37 18.17 -5.75
CA LEU A 112 -24.08 18.05 -5.12
C LEU A 112 -23.87 18.99 -3.92
N THR A 113 -24.70 20.04 -3.82
CA THR A 113 -24.60 21.04 -2.76
C THR A 113 -25.36 20.65 -1.49
N CYS A 114 -26.58 20.08 -1.61
CA CYS A 114 -27.39 19.67 -0.46
C CYS A 114 -27.54 18.15 -0.33
N GLY A 115 -27.10 17.37 -1.32
CA GLY A 115 -27.19 15.90 -1.31
C GLY A 115 -28.55 15.33 -1.70
N ASP A 116 -29.53 16.16 -2.06
CA ASP A 116 -30.87 15.70 -2.39
C ASP A 116 -30.94 14.98 -3.73
N LEU A 117 -31.60 13.82 -3.72
CA LEU A 117 -31.93 13.05 -4.91
C LEU A 117 -33.26 13.56 -5.48
N LEU A 118 -33.25 14.03 -6.73
CA LEU A 118 -34.37 14.74 -7.35
C LEU A 118 -34.73 14.15 -8.71
N CYS A 119 -36.03 14.13 -9.04
CA CYS A 119 -36.48 13.88 -10.40
C CYS A 119 -36.32 15.15 -11.26
N GLY A 120 -36.40 15.02 -12.58
CA GLY A 120 -36.19 16.15 -13.51
C GLY A 120 -37.06 17.36 -13.26
N SER A 121 -38.36 17.19 -12.92
CA SER A 121 -39.27 18.28 -12.58
C SER A 121 -38.85 18.96 -11.25
N CYS A 122 -38.46 18.20 -10.25
CA CYS A 122 -38.03 18.75 -8.97
C CYS A 122 -36.68 19.47 -9.05
N VAL A 123 -35.75 19.03 -9.90
CA VAL A 123 -34.51 19.77 -10.20
C VAL A 123 -34.83 21.18 -10.71
N SER A 124 -35.77 21.29 -11.64
CA SER A 124 -36.19 22.60 -12.18
C SER A 124 -36.78 23.51 -11.10
N SER A 125 -37.57 22.94 -10.19
CA SER A 125 -38.13 23.69 -9.05
C SER A 125 -37.06 24.07 -8.04
N HIS A 126 -36.13 23.14 -7.74
CA HIS A 126 -34.99 23.35 -6.85
C HIS A 126 -34.12 24.54 -7.32
N LYS A 127 -33.86 24.65 -8.62
CA LYS A 127 -33.09 25.74 -9.21
C LYS A 127 -33.83 27.09 -9.24
N ARG A 128 -35.16 27.10 -9.09
CA ARG A 128 -35.96 28.34 -9.07
C ARG A 128 -36.10 28.94 -7.68
N LEU A 129 -35.91 28.19 -6.63
CA LEU A 129 -35.99 28.70 -5.27
C LEU A 129 -34.77 29.57 -4.96
N SER A 130 -34.97 30.74 -4.38
CA SER A 130 -33.88 31.66 -4.02
C SER A 130 -32.84 31.06 -3.12
N SER A 131 -33.24 30.15 -2.23
CA SER A 131 -32.36 29.45 -1.30
C SER A 131 -31.45 28.37 -1.96
N THR A 132 -31.88 27.83 -3.10
CA THR A 132 -31.20 26.72 -3.77
C THR A 132 -30.84 26.98 -5.23
N SER A 133 -31.09 28.20 -5.72
CA SER A 133 -30.82 28.59 -7.11
C SER A 133 -29.35 28.46 -7.50
N HIS A 134 -28.44 28.59 -6.54
CA HIS A 134 -26.99 28.44 -6.70
C HIS A 134 -26.49 27.03 -6.53
N HIS A 135 -27.37 26.07 -6.19
CA HIS A 135 -26.99 24.68 -6.02
C HIS A 135 -26.70 24.01 -7.36
N THR A 136 -25.71 23.16 -7.38
CA THR A 136 -25.29 22.37 -8.54
C THR A 136 -25.96 21.00 -8.50
N ALA A 137 -26.82 20.70 -9.47
CA ALA A 137 -27.45 19.41 -9.63
C ALA A 137 -26.91 18.74 -10.90
N GLU A 138 -26.55 17.45 -10.81
CA GLU A 138 -26.06 16.65 -11.92
C GLU A 138 -26.90 15.36 -12.07
N GLU A 139 -26.92 14.81 -13.30
CA GLU A 139 -27.62 13.58 -13.59
C GLU A 139 -26.84 12.39 -13.02
N LEU A 140 -27.55 11.44 -12.38
CA LEU A 140 -26.96 10.24 -11.80
C LEU A 140 -26.23 9.37 -12.85
N SER A 141 -26.76 9.34 -14.07
CA SER A 141 -26.18 8.60 -15.21
C SER A 141 -24.81 9.11 -15.66
N SER A 142 -24.49 10.36 -15.36
CA SER A 142 -23.23 11.01 -15.75
C SER A 142 -22.17 11.03 -14.62
N LEU A 143 -22.52 10.57 -13.43
CA LEU A 143 -21.66 10.64 -12.26
C LEU A 143 -20.86 9.34 -12.05
N THR A 144 -19.61 9.49 -11.65
CA THR A 144 -18.81 8.41 -11.09
C THR A 144 -18.92 8.39 -9.56
N ALA A 145 -18.68 7.24 -8.95
CA ALA A 145 -18.69 7.10 -7.50
C ALA A 145 -17.66 8.04 -6.82
N GLU A 146 -16.49 8.21 -7.45
CA GLU A 146 -15.42 9.09 -6.98
C GLU A 146 -15.87 10.55 -6.96
N LYS A 147 -16.47 11.01 -8.05
CA LYS A 147 -16.99 12.39 -8.15
C LYS A 147 -18.10 12.65 -7.14
N LEU A 148 -19.01 11.69 -7.00
CA LEU A 148 -20.11 11.79 -6.04
C LEU A 148 -19.57 11.79 -4.59
N ALA A 149 -18.67 10.87 -4.24
CA ALA A 149 -18.04 10.80 -2.91
C ALA A 149 -17.31 12.11 -2.55
N ALA A 150 -16.54 12.65 -3.49
CA ALA A 150 -15.79 13.90 -3.28
C ALA A 150 -16.66 15.15 -3.13
N SER A 151 -17.88 15.12 -3.70
CA SER A 151 -18.80 16.26 -3.75
C SER A 151 -19.87 16.22 -2.66
N ARG A 152 -20.01 15.09 -1.93
CA ARG A 152 -21.06 14.96 -0.90
C ARG A 152 -20.86 15.99 0.21
N PRO A 153 -21.90 16.74 0.56
CA PRO A 153 -21.83 17.63 1.69
C PRO A 153 -21.64 16.83 2.97
N SER A 154 -20.80 17.34 3.86
CA SER A 154 -20.62 16.77 5.18
C SER A 154 -21.76 17.25 6.10
N SER A 155 -22.58 16.32 6.58
CA SER A 155 -23.62 16.62 7.57
C SER A 155 -22.99 16.83 8.94
N ASN A 156 -23.61 17.70 9.74
CA ASN A 156 -23.19 17.87 11.14
C ASN A 156 -23.72 16.72 12.00
N ALA A 157 -22.89 16.16 12.89
CA ALA A 157 -23.29 15.06 13.73
C ALA A 157 -24.35 15.46 14.80
N VAL A 158 -24.36 16.73 15.21
CA VAL A 158 -25.29 17.26 16.24
C VAL A 158 -26.56 17.82 15.60
N HIS A 159 -26.43 18.50 14.47
CA HIS A 159 -27.52 19.11 13.73
C HIS A 159 -27.62 18.46 12.35
N ALA A 160 -28.36 17.35 12.27
CA ALA A 160 -28.38 16.48 11.07
C ALA A 160 -28.86 17.19 9.78
N ASP A 161 -29.67 18.25 9.91
CA ASP A 161 -30.15 19.05 8.79
C ASP A 161 -29.18 20.16 8.37
N GLU A 162 -28.08 20.36 9.11
CA GLU A 162 -27.10 21.40 8.85
C GLU A 162 -25.82 20.83 8.23
N ILE A 163 -25.31 21.53 7.24
CA ILE A 163 -24.05 21.19 6.59
C ILE A 163 -22.87 21.76 7.39
N SER A 164 -21.85 20.95 7.62
CA SER A 164 -20.60 21.39 8.22
C SER A 164 -19.87 22.36 7.28
N LYS A 165 -19.56 23.57 7.75
CA LYS A 165 -18.87 24.63 6.99
C LYS A 165 -17.58 25.10 7.63
N VAL A 166 -17.37 24.74 8.89
CA VAL A 166 -16.23 25.17 9.68
C VAL A 166 -15.53 23.96 10.34
N TYR A 167 -14.27 24.14 10.64
CA TYR A 167 -13.46 23.16 11.35
C TYR A 167 -12.97 23.77 12.68
N CYS A 168 -13.13 23.03 13.75
CA CYS A 168 -12.62 23.38 15.07
C CYS A 168 -11.32 22.60 15.35
N PRO A 169 -10.15 23.24 15.37
CA PRO A 169 -8.87 22.56 15.63
C PRO A 169 -8.80 22.02 17.06
N THR A 170 -9.39 22.72 18.03
CA THR A 170 -9.40 22.30 19.43
C THR A 170 -10.07 20.95 19.64
N HIS A 171 -11.12 20.65 18.87
CA HIS A 171 -11.88 19.40 18.98
C HIS A 171 -11.60 18.43 17.80
N GLY A 172 -10.80 18.84 16.82
CA GLY A 172 -10.45 17.99 15.67
C GLY A 172 -11.66 17.62 14.78
N THR A 173 -12.72 18.42 14.76
CA THR A 173 -13.99 18.07 14.10
C THR A 173 -14.53 19.17 13.19
N SER A 174 -15.26 18.73 12.15
CA SER A 174 -16.05 19.61 11.29
C SER A 174 -17.42 19.90 11.93
N ILE A 175 -17.83 21.14 11.92
CA ILE A 175 -19.02 21.64 12.61
C ILE A 175 -19.83 22.56 11.70
N CYS A 176 -21.14 22.66 11.95
CA CYS A 176 -21.99 23.65 11.32
C CYS A 176 -21.82 25.04 11.97
N LEU A 177 -22.36 26.06 11.35
CA LEU A 177 -22.28 27.44 11.86
C LEU A 177 -22.98 27.59 13.22
N LEU A 178 -24.06 26.85 13.45
CA LEU A 178 -24.77 26.88 14.72
C LEU A 178 -23.88 26.34 15.87
N CYS A 179 -23.27 25.15 15.70
CA CYS A 179 -22.30 24.63 16.66
C CYS A 179 -21.13 25.60 16.90
N ALA A 180 -20.65 26.26 15.84
CA ALA A 180 -19.58 27.23 15.98
C ALA A 180 -19.99 28.42 16.84
N ALA A 181 -21.26 28.85 16.79
CA ALA A 181 -21.80 29.96 17.58
C ALA A 181 -22.19 29.56 19.02
N THR A 182 -22.50 28.30 19.26
CA THR A 182 -22.94 27.79 20.57
C THR A 182 -21.82 27.10 21.33
N ASP A 183 -21.52 25.87 20.93
CA ASP A 183 -20.64 24.96 21.67
C ASP A 183 -19.14 25.25 21.46
N HIS A 184 -18.80 25.88 20.32
CA HIS A 184 -17.43 26.18 19.94
C HIS A 184 -17.11 27.68 19.91
N CYS A 185 -17.98 28.53 20.44
CA CYS A 185 -17.81 29.99 20.44
C CYS A 185 -16.57 30.48 21.21
N GLN A 186 -16.05 29.67 22.13
CA GLN A 186 -14.83 29.98 22.90
C GLN A 186 -13.58 29.25 22.35
N CYS A 187 -13.71 28.44 21.30
CA CYS A 187 -12.58 27.75 20.71
C CYS A 187 -11.73 28.74 19.90
N PRO A 188 -10.43 28.84 20.17
CA PRO A 188 -9.54 29.65 19.36
C PRO A 188 -9.37 28.99 17.95
N GLU A 189 -9.13 29.84 16.97
CA GLU A 189 -8.69 29.42 15.62
C GLU A 189 -9.68 28.56 14.82
N VAL A 190 -10.99 28.68 15.06
CA VAL A 190 -11.99 28.05 14.20
C VAL A 190 -11.81 28.59 12.77
N THR A 191 -11.67 27.69 11.80
CA THR A 191 -11.39 28.02 10.40
C THR A 191 -12.45 27.46 9.47
N THR A 192 -12.50 27.95 8.22
CA THR A 192 -13.42 27.39 7.23
C THR A 192 -13.03 25.94 6.91
N LEU A 193 -14.04 25.08 6.75
CA LEU A 193 -13.83 23.69 6.39
C LEU A 193 -13.03 23.55 5.09
N GLN A 194 -13.32 24.41 4.10
CA GLN A 194 -12.64 24.40 2.81
C GLN A 194 -11.13 24.64 2.95
N LYS A 195 -10.73 25.66 3.73
CA LYS A 195 -9.30 25.93 3.98
C LYS A 195 -8.62 24.72 4.61
N LYS A 196 -9.26 24.09 5.63
CA LYS A 196 -8.70 22.90 6.28
C LYS A 196 -8.62 21.70 5.34
N VAL A 197 -9.59 21.53 4.45
CA VAL A 197 -9.55 20.48 3.40
C VAL A 197 -8.40 20.71 2.42
N GLU A 198 -8.16 21.94 2.01
CA GLU A 198 -7.03 22.28 1.11
C GLU A 198 -5.68 22.00 1.79
N GLU A 199 -5.51 22.39 3.06
CA GLU A 199 -4.33 22.06 3.86
C GLU A 199 -4.12 20.55 3.97
N ALA A 200 -5.17 19.80 4.35
CA ALA A 200 -5.12 18.37 4.48
C ALA A 200 -4.82 17.65 3.14
N ARG A 201 -5.35 18.16 2.03
CA ARG A 201 -5.03 17.63 0.70
C ARG A 201 -3.56 17.88 0.32
N ALA A 202 -3.02 19.03 0.68
CA ALA A 202 -1.61 19.33 0.47
C ALA A 202 -0.70 18.39 1.27
N GLU A 203 -1.00 18.17 2.56
CA GLU A 203 -0.29 17.21 3.41
C GLU A 203 -0.36 15.78 2.82
N LEU A 204 -1.54 15.34 2.39
CA LEU A 204 -1.70 14.02 1.75
C LEU A 204 -0.94 13.93 0.42
N ALA A 205 -0.83 15.01 -0.33
CA ALA A 205 -0.01 15.05 -1.56
C ALA A 205 1.48 14.89 -1.27
N GLU A 206 1.98 15.51 -0.21
CA GLU A 206 3.37 15.37 0.24
C GLU A 206 3.67 13.92 0.69
N LEU A 207 2.74 13.33 1.45
CA LEU A 207 2.83 11.93 1.85
C LEU A 207 2.85 10.99 0.64
N ALA A 208 1.98 11.24 -0.34
CA ALA A 208 1.95 10.46 -1.58
C ALA A 208 3.26 10.58 -2.37
N ALA A 209 3.83 11.77 -2.46
CA ALA A 209 5.12 12.00 -3.11
C ALA A 209 6.26 11.27 -2.39
N THR A 210 6.27 11.31 -1.06
CA THR A 210 7.25 10.61 -0.22
C THR A 210 7.19 9.09 -0.44
N LEU A 211 5.98 8.53 -0.43
CA LEU A 211 5.77 7.10 -0.68
C LEU A 211 6.17 6.70 -2.10
N SER A 212 5.87 7.54 -3.10
CA SER A 212 6.28 7.32 -4.50
C SER A 212 7.80 7.33 -4.67
N ALA A 213 8.48 8.24 -3.98
CA ALA A 213 9.95 8.28 -4.00
C ALA A 213 10.55 7.01 -3.37
N GLY A 214 9.97 6.56 -2.24
CA GLY A 214 10.37 5.31 -1.60
C GLY A 214 10.14 4.08 -2.49
N GLU A 215 9.01 4.02 -3.16
CA GLU A 215 8.69 2.95 -4.12
C GLU A 215 9.71 2.92 -5.27
N THR A 216 10.03 4.08 -5.85
CA THR A 216 11.02 4.20 -6.93
C THR A 216 12.41 3.74 -6.48
N GLU A 217 12.81 4.06 -5.25
CA GLU A 217 14.10 3.64 -4.69
C GLU A 217 14.16 2.12 -4.49
N LEU A 218 13.06 1.52 -4.00
CA LEU A 218 12.97 0.07 -3.86
C LEU A 218 12.97 -0.64 -5.24
N GLU A 219 12.30 -0.09 -6.25
CA GLU A 219 12.33 -0.61 -7.62
C GLU A 219 13.74 -0.58 -8.20
N ARG A 220 14.48 0.50 -7.97
CA ARG A 220 15.89 0.62 -8.36
C ARG A 220 16.75 -0.44 -7.67
N ALA A 221 16.56 -0.60 -6.35
CA ALA A 221 17.29 -1.61 -5.58
C ALA A 221 16.99 -3.03 -6.07
N ILE A 222 15.73 -3.35 -6.38
CA ILE A 222 15.33 -4.62 -6.97
C ILE A 222 16.03 -4.83 -8.32
N SER A 223 16.01 -3.81 -9.19
CA SER A 223 16.66 -3.88 -10.51
C SER A 223 18.17 -4.08 -10.41
N GLN A 224 18.81 -3.43 -9.45
CA GLN A 224 20.24 -3.63 -9.15
C GLN A 224 20.54 -5.04 -8.68
N MET A 225 19.68 -5.59 -7.80
CA MET A 225 19.80 -6.99 -7.36
C MET A 225 19.64 -7.95 -8.52
N ASP A 226 18.64 -7.76 -9.36
CA ASP A 226 18.43 -8.58 -10.56
C ASP A 226 19.63 -8.56 -11.49
N GLN A 227 20.23 -7.40 -11.70
CA GLN A 227 21.45 -7.27 -12.51
C GLN A 227 22.63 -8.01 -11.88
N HIS A 228 22.79 -7.87 -10.57
CA HIS A 228 23.85 -8.55 -9.81
C HIS A 228 23.73 -10.08 -9.88
N LEU A 229 22.51 -10.59 -9.80
CA LEU A 229 22.23 -12.02 -9.98
C LEU A 229 22.64 -12.50 -11.39
N ARG A 230 22.24 -11.77 -12.43
CA ARG A 230 22.60 -12.08 -13.82
C ARG A 230 24.12 -12.06 -14.05
N ASP A 231 24.80 -11.05 -13.49
CA ASP A 231 26.27 -10.93 -13.62
C ASP A 231 27.00 -12.05 -12.89
N THR A 232 26.48 -12.46 -11.72
CA THR A 232 27.01 -13.60 -10.97
C THR A 232 26.88 -14.90 -11.76
N GLU A 233 25.72 -15.15 -12.37
CA GLU A 233 25.52 -16.28 -13.26
C GLU A 233 26.48 -16.29 -14.45
N LYS A 234 26.64 -15.12 -15.09
CA LYS A 234 27.53 -14.98 -16.25
C LYS A 234 28.99 -15.27 -15.88
N ARG A 235 29.45 -14.74 -14.72
CA ARG A 235 30.81 -15.01 -14.23
C ARG A 235 31.01 -16.49 -13.87
N ALA A 236 30.01 -17.09 -13.21
CA ALA A 236 30.06 -18.51 -12.88
C ALA A 236 30.12 -19.39 -14.14
N ARG A 237 29.31 -19.08 -15.17
CA ARG A 237 29.36 -19.80 -16.45
C ARG A 237 30.69 -19.62 -17.19
N ALA A 238 31.25 -18.41 -17.18
CA ALA A 238 32.55 -18.15 -17.77
C ALA A 238 33.66 -18.94 -17.05
N ALA A 239 33.64 -18.93 -15.72
CA ALA A 239 34.59 -19.70 -14.91
C ALA A 239 34.49 -21.22 -15.14
N ILE A 240 33.25 -21.74 -15.28
CA ILE A 240 33.03 -23.16 -15.62
C ILE A 240 33.63 -23.47 -17.00
N ALA A 241 33.42 -22.61 -18.01
CA ALA A 241 33.96 -22.80 -19.35
C ALA A 241 35.49 -22.79 -19.39
N GLU A 242 36.13 -21.92 -18.58
CA GLU A 242 37.59 -21.91 -18.45
C GLU A 242 38.12 -23.20 -17.81
N ILE A 243 37.42 -23.72 -16.77
CA ILE A 243 37.75 -24.98 -16.15
C ILE A 243 37.64 -26.14 -17.14
N GLU A 244 36.55 -26.18 -17.91
CA GLU A 244 36.32 -27.19 -18.93
C GLU A 244 37.46 -27.20 -19.98
N ALA A 245 37.78 -26.02 -20.50
CA ALA A 245 38.89 -25.91 -21.50
C ALA A 245 40.25 -26.32 -20.97
N MET A 246 40.49 -26.09 -19.67
CA MET A 246 41.74 -26.62 -19.02
C MET A 246 41.68 -28.09 -18.76
N CYS A 247 40.54 -28.59 -18.26
CA CYS A 247 40.37 -30.02 -18.05
C CYS A 247 40.46 -30.84 -19.31
N ASP A 248 39.96 -30.27 -20.46
CA ASP A 248 40.07 -30.91 -21.78
C ASP A 248 41.51 -31.13 -22.22
N ARG A 249 42.44 -30.27 -21.79
CA ARG A 249 43.87 -30.43 -22.07
C ARG A 249 44.58 -31.44 -21.21
N LEU A 250 44.01 -31.74 -20.07
CA LEU A 250 44.62 -32.67 -19.11
C LEU A 250 44.11 -34.10 -19.24
N GLU A 251 43.38 -34.41 -20.30
CA GLU A 251 42.83 -35.75 -20.59
C GLU A 251 42.07 -36.41 -19.45
N SER A 252 41.95 -37.71 -19.52
CA SER A 252 41.09 -38.51 -18.61
C SER A 252 41.51 -38.47 -17.15
N ALA A 253 42.74 -38.11 -16.83
CA ALA A 253 43.24 -38.07 -15.42
C ALA A 253 42.56 -36.91 -14.61
N VAL A 254 41.98 -35.93 -15.28
CA VAL A 254 41.38 -34.75 -14.64
C VAL A 254 39.84 -34.79 -14.64
N LYS A 255 39.25 -35.87 -15.17
CA LYS A 255 37.78 -35.99 -15.24
C LYS A 255 37.08 -35.79 -13.90
N GLU A 256 37.65 -36.37 -12.86
CA GLU A 256 37.08 -36.22 -11.50
C GLU A 256 37.26 -34.81 -10.95
N CYS A 257 38.36 -34.19 -11.25
CA CYS A 257 38.61 -32.79 -10.90
C CYS A 257 37.62 -31.86 -11.61
N ARG A 258 37.41 -32.04 -12.94
CA ARG A 258 36.41 -31.31 -13.71
C ARG A 258 35.03 -31.45 -13.09
N ARG A 259 34.61 -32.67 -12.77
CA ARG A 259 33.29 -32.95 -12.18
C ARG A 259 33.13 -32.21 -10.85
N ARG A 260 34.14 -32.34 -9.97
CA ARG A 260 34.13 -31.72 -8.64
C ARG A 260 34.10 -30.22 -8.72
N MET A 261 34.86 -29.60 -9.63
CA MET A 261 34.87 -28.14 -9.81
C MET A 261 33.55 -27.60 -10.36
N LYS A 262 32.91 -28.34 -11.28
CA LYS A 262 31.60 -28.01 -11.77
C LYS A 262 30.53 -28.05 -10.68
N GLU A 263 30.54 -29.09 -9.88
CA GLU A 263 29.60 -29.25 -8.77
C GLU A 263 29.72 -28.10 -7.74
N LEU A 264 30.96 -27.76 -7.38
CA LEU A 264 31.23 -26.66 -6.44
C LEU A 264 30.78 -25.30 -7.00
N ALA A 265 31.04 -25.06 -8.28
CA ALA A 265 30.63 -23.79 -8.95
C ALA A 265 29.11 -23.65 -9.05
N LEU A 266 28.43 -24.78 -9.32
CA LEU A 266 26.96 -24.80 -9.37
C LEU A 266 26.32 -24.63 -7.98
N GLY A 267 26.88 -25.26 -6.93
CA GLY A 267 26.41 -25.10 -5.57
C GLY A 267 26.48 -23.64 -5.10
N ALA A 268 27.65 -23.03 -5.22
CA ALA A 268 27.86 -21.64 -4.85
C ALA A 268 26.98 -20.64 -5.66
N CYS A 269 26.74 -20.97 -6.93
CA CYS A 269 25.85 -20.15 -7.77
C CYS A 269 24.39 -20.28 -7.30
N SER A 270 23.98 -21.50 -6.90
CA SER A 270 22.65 -21.76 -6.34
C SER A 270 22.43 -20.99 -5.04
N ASP A 271 23.40 -21.05 -4.13
CA ASP A 271 23.34 -20.37 -2.83
C ASP A 271 23.24 -18.84 -2.98
N VAL A 272 24.02 -18.29 -3.93
CA VAL A 272 23.96 -16.83 -4.22
C VAL A 272 22.63 -16.42 -4.81
N LYS A 273 22.05 -17.24 -5.69
CA LYS A 273 20.73 -17.00 -6.26
C LYS A 273 19.64 -17.02 -5.21
N GLU A 274 19.63 -18.04 -4.37
CA GLU A 274 18.66 -18.21 -3.30
C GLU A 274 18.67 -17.00 -2.36
N ALA A 275 19.86 -16.61 -1.89
CA ALA A 275 20.04 -15.44 -1.04
C ALA A 275 19.58 -14.13 -1.72
N GLY A 276 19.85 -13.97 -3.02
CA GLY A 276 19.45 -12.78 -3.77
C GLY A 276 17.95 -12.73 -4.06
N GLU A 277 17.32 -13.85 -4.38
CA GLU A 277 15.87 -13.91 -4.57
C GLU A 277 15.11 -13.69 -3.25
N GLU A 278 15.64 -14.14 -2.12
CA GLU A 278 15.09 -13.81 -0.80
C GLU A 278 15.12 -12.29 -0.53
N GLY A 279 16.28 -11.67 -0.77
CA GLY A 279 16.42 -10.22 -0.61
C GLY A 279 15.49 -9.42 -1.51
N LYS A 280 15.35 -9.82 -2.77
CA LYS A 280 14.40 -9.26 -3.73
C LYS A 280 12.96 -9.39 -3.24
N THR A 281 12.58 -10.54 -2.72
CA THR A 281 11.24 -10.79 -2.17
C THR A 281 10.94 -9.83 -1.01
N CYS A 282 11.90 -9.60 -0.13
CA CYS A 282 11.77 -8.62 0.96
C CYS A 282 11.52 -7.19 0.44
N LEU A 283 12.28 -6.75 -0.58
CA LEU A 283 12.11 -5.43 -1.18
C LEU A 283 10.76 -5.28 -1.88
N LEU A 284 10.29 -6.32 -2.56
CA LEU A 284 8.95 -6.33 -3.15
C LEU A 284 7.85 -6.19 -2.11
N GLN A 285 7.98 -6.85 -0.97
CA GLN A 285 7.04 -6.70 0.15
C GLN A 285 7.06 -5.27 0.71
N ARG A 286 8.26 -4.68 0.89
CA ARG A 286 8.41 -3.29 1.35
C ARG A 286 7.78 -2.31 0.35
N ARG A 287 8.06 -2.46 -0.95
CA ARG A 287 7.43 -1.68 -2.01
C ARG A 287 5.91 -1.78 -1.97
N GLY A 288 5.37 -2.97 -1.81
CA GLY A 288 3.92 -3.19 -1.70
C GLY A 288 3.28 -2.43 -0.54
N LYS A 289 3.95 -2.38 0.63
CA LYS A 289 3.50 -1.56 1.76
C LYS A 289 3.44 -0.08 1.39
N LEU A 290 4.50 0.46 0.80
CA LEU A 290 4.53 1.87 0.37
C LEU A 290 3.44 2.19 -0.65
N THR A 291 3.25 1.30 -1.63
CA THR A 291 2.19 1.44 -2.64
C THR A 291 0.81 1.47 -2.01
N SER A 292 0.55 0.62 -1.03
CA SER A 292 -0.72 0.59 -0.31
C SER A 292 -0.97 1.92 0.42
N HIS A 293 0.01 2.42 1.16
CA HIS A 293 -0.09 3.72 1.84
C HIS A 293 -0.34 4.86 0.84
N LYS A 294 0.47 4.92 -0.23
CA LYS A 294 0.31 5.89 -1.31
C LYS A 294 -1.10 5.89 -1.89
N THR A 295 -1.63 4.72 -2.20
CA THR A 295 -2.97 4.58 -2.81
C THR A 295 -4.06 5.12 -1.88
N VAL A 296 -3.99 4.79 -0.58
CA VAL A 296 -4.96 5.30 0.41
C VAL A 296 -4.88 6.81 0.52
N VAL A 297 -3.67 7.37 0.61
CA VAL A 297 -3.44 8.82 0.69
C VAL A 297 -3.96 9.52 -0.57
N GLN A 298 -3.65 8.99 -1.76
CA GLN A 298 -4.11 9.58 -3.02
C GLN A 298 -5.63 9.55 -3.14
N ARG A 299 -6.26 8.42 -2.82
CA ARG A 299 -7.72 8.32 -2.84
C ARG A 299 -8.38 9.28 -1.87
N ALA A 300 -7.87 9.36 -0.64
CA ALA A 300 -8.38 10.31 0.35
C ALA A 300 -8.25 11.76 -0.15
N ARG A 301 -7.14 12.10 -0.81
CA ARG A 301 -6.92 13.43 -1.40
C ARG A 301 -7.87 13.74 -2.55
N GLU A 302 -8.18 12.77 -3.41
CA GLU A 302 -8.82 13.00 -4.71
C GLU A 302 -10.32 12.73 -4.71
N SER A 303 -10.79 11.83 -3.86
CA SER A 303 -12.15 11.29 -3.93
C SER A 303 -12.92 11.36 -2.61
N ALA A 304 -12.35 11.89 -1.54
CA ALA A 304 -13.01 11.94 -0.25
C ALA A 304 -13.82 13.22 -0.05
N THR A 305 -14.87 13.13 0.77
CA THR A 305 -15.61 14.32 1.25
C THR A 305 -14.68 15.18 2.13
N PRO A 306 -14.99 16.50 2.29
CA PRO A 306 -14.20 17.37 3.15
C PRO A 306 -13.93 16.82 4.55
N ASP A 307 -14.94 16.29 5.21
CA ASP A 307 -14.78 15.69 6.55
C ASP A 307 -13.92 14.44 6.54
N ALA A 308 -14.07 13.62 5.50
CA ALA A 308 -13.24 12.43 5.34
C ALA A 308 -11.77 12.79 5.10
N VAL A 309 -11.48 13.84 4.32
CA VAL A 309 -10.11 14.35 4.12
C VAL A 309 -9.51 14.78 5.46
N ILE A 310 -10.25 15.60 6.22
CA ILE A 310 -9.79 16.09 7.53
C ILE A 310 -9.55 14.92 8.50
N GLY A 311 -10.49 14.00 8.59
CA GLY A 311 -10.40 12.85 9.48
C GLY A 311 -9.29 11.87 9.11
N MET A 312 -9.04 11.67 7.81
CA MET A 312 -8.01 10.74 7.32
C MET A 312 -6.59 11.30 7.45
N THR A 313 -6.41 12.61 7.38
CA THR A 313 -5.07 13.22 7.39
C THR A 313 -4.25 12.84 8.61
N PRO A 314 -4.71 13.01 9.87
CA PRO A 314 -3.91 12.64 11.03
C PRO A 314 -3.66 11.13 11.11
N VAL A 315 -4.61 10.31 10.68
CA VAL A 315 -4.44 8.87 10.64
C VAL A 315 -3.32 8.49 9.66
N MET A 316 -3.33 9.08 8.46
CA MET A 316 -2.31 8.78 7.46
C MET A 316 -0.97 9.39 7.81
N GLN A 317 -0.94 10.58 8.46
CA GLN A 317 0.30 11.14 8.98
C GLN A 317 0.97 10.18 9.95
N THR A 318 0.25 9.74 10.99
CA THR A 318 0.77 8.76 11.95
C THR A 318 1.27 7.48 11.24
N ARG A 319 0.50 6.96 10.26
CA ARG A 319 0.90 5.75 9.52
C ARG A 319 2.17 5.94 8.70
N VAL A 320 2.39 7.11 8.16
CA VAL A 320 3.62 7.42 7.40
C VAL A 320 4.78 7.72 8.34
N ASP A 321 4.52 8.40 9.47
CA ASP A 321 5.54 8.67 10.48
C ASP A 321 6.03 7.38 11.15
N ASP A 322 5.13 6.39 11.31
CA ASP A 322 5.46 5.03 11.77
C ASP A 322 6.29 4.21 10.75
N LEU A 323 6.35 4.67 9.48
CA LEU A 323 7.22 4.05 8.48
C LEU A 323 8.64 4.56 8.72
N ASP A 324 9.45 3.77 9.39
CA ASP A 324 10.88 4.06 9.46
C ASP A 324 11.50 3.94 8.06
N PHE A 325 11.52 5.07 7.34
CA PHE A 325 12.09 5.14 6.00
C PHE A 325 13.58 4.78 5.98
N SER A 326 14.28 4.94 7.08
CA SER A 326 15.68 4.54 7.17
C SER A 326 15.83 3.02 7.08
N THR A 327 14.92 2.26 7.69
CA THR A 327 14.88 0.79 7.60
C THR A 327 14.16 0.30 6.34
N VAL A 328 13.11 0.98 5.89
CA VAL A 328 12.36 0.61 4.68
C VAL A 328 13.21 0.78 3.42
N LEU A 329 14.01 1.85 3.35
CA LEU A 329 14.88 2.16 2.21
C LEU A 329 16.30 1.59 2.38
N ALA A 330 16.66 1.14 3.57
CA ALA A 330 17.92 0.47 3.77
C ALA A 330 17.95 -0.83 2.96
N VAL A 331 18.68 -0.82 1.89
CA VAL A 331 19.05 -2.04 1.17
C VAL A 331 20.22 -2.65 1.92
N ASP A 332 19.96 -3.72 2.64
CA ASP A 332 21.04 -4.48 3.27
C ASP A 332 21.83 -5.18 2.16
N ALA A 333 22.87 -4.50 1.69
CA ALA A 333 23.73 -5.00 0.61
C ALA A 333 24.50 -6.29 1.00
N LYS A 334 24.38 -6.75 2.26
CA LYS A 334 24.93 -8.03 2.72
C LYS A 334 24.32 -9.26 2.05
N VAL A 335 23.25 -9.09 1.31
CA VAL A 335 22.44 -10.22 0.79
C VAL A 335 23.05 -10.83 -0.47
N ILE A 336 23.93 -10.14 -1.20
CA ILE A 336 24.44 -10.68 -2.46
C ILE A 336 25.93 -10.95 -2.33
N SER A 337 26.25 -12.20 -2.08
CA SER A 337 27.60 -12.71 -2.27
C SER A 337 27.91 -12.80 -3.76
N THR A 338 29.09 -12.37 -4.15
CA THR A 338 29.54 -12.52 -5.52
C THR A 338 30.27 -13.84 -5.64
N VAL A 339 29.81 -14.71 -6.52
CA VAL A 339 30.58 -15.91 -6.87
C VAL A 339 31.66 -15.47 -7.86
N THR A 340 32.88 -15.46 -7.40
CA THR A 340 34.03 -15.17 -8.27
C THR A 340 34.86 -16.44 -8.41
N PHE A 341 35.01 -16.87 -9.64
CA PHE A 341 35.91 -17.95 -9.93
C PHE A 341 37.30 -17.39 -10.27
N VAL A 342 38.22 -17.54 -9.35
CA VAL A 342 39.60 -17.12 -9.57
C VAL A 342 40.41 -18.35 -9.94
N ILE A 343 40.89 -18.34 -11.21
CA ILE A 343 41.82 -19.37 -11.68
C ILE A 343 43.22 -18.99 -11.22
N ASP A 344 43.72 -19.74 -10.23
CA ASP A 344 45.12 -19.65 -9.85
C ASP A 344 45.96 -20.43 -10.85
N LYS A 345 46.64 -19.72 -11.77
CA LYS A 345 47.46 -20.32 -12.81
C LYS A 345 48.68 -21.06 -12.23
N GLU A 346 49.18 -20.62 -11.07
CA GLU A 346 50.29 -21.28 -10.39
C GLU A 346 49.83 -22.54 -9.66
N ALA A 347 48.62 -22.53 -9.08
CA ALA A 347 48.03 -23.72 -8.48
C ALA A 347 47.73 -24.81 -9.54
N MET A 348 47.37 -24.41 -10.77
CA MET A 348 47.15 -25.36 -11.88
C MET A 348 48.41 -26.12 -12.26
N SER A 349 49.53 -25.45 -12.28
CA SER A 349 50.84 -26.16 -12.54
C SER A 349 51.21 -27.10 -11.40
N ARG A 350 50.73 -26.83 -10.17
CA ARG A 350 50.85 -27.79 -9.03
C ARG A 350 49.88 -28.96 -9.13
N VAL A 351 48.71 -28.71 -9.74
CA VAL A 351 47.66 -29.73 -9.95
C VAL A 351 48.11 -30.85 -10.89
N GLU A 352 49.00 -30.61 -11.85
CA GLU A 352 49.63 -31.68 -12.63
C GLU A 352 50.40 -32.67 -11.75
N ARG A 353 50.73 -32.27 -10.53
CA ARG A 353 51.50 -33.06 -9.58
C ARG A 353 50.66 -33.67 -8.46
N GLU A 354 49.58 -33.02 -8.04
CA GLU A 354 48.79 -33.44 -6.89
C GLU A 354 47.27 -33.35 -7.17
N LEU A 355 46.79 -34.28 -7.96
CA LEU A 355 45.39 -34.32 -8.43
C LEU A 355 44.31 -34.55 -7.36
N SER A 356 44.67 -34.64 -6.08
CA SER A 356 43.70 -34.95 -5.02
C SER A 356 43.04 -33.73 -4.35
N GLU A 357 43.52 -32.50 -4.56
CA GLU A 357 43.01 -31.30 -3.85
C GLU A 357 42.72 -30.11 -4.77
N LEU A 358 41.82 -30.27 -5.72
CA LEU A 358 41.54 -29.22 -6.70
C LEU A 358 40.33 -28.35 -6.35
N GLY A 359 40.67 -27.11 -6.03
CA GLY A 359 39.72 -25.99 -6.12
C GLY A 359 38.91 -25.70 -4.87
N GLN A 360 38.93 -24.47 -4.44
CA GLN A 360 37.99 -23.93 -3.47
C GLN A 360 37.07 -22.96 -4.18
N VAL A 361 35.77 -23.22 -4.07
CA VAL A 361 34.76 -22.20 -4.42
C VAL A 361 34.64 -21.23 -3.25
N LYS A 362 35.05 -19.99 -3.45
CA LYS A 362 34.90 -18.95 -2.42
C LYS A 362 33.67 -18.12 -2.73
N VAL A 363 32.72 -18.13 -1.81
CA VAL A 363 31.67 -17.12 -1.77
C VAL A 363 32.27 -15.88 -1.12
N VAL A 364 32.45 -14.83 -1.91
CA VAL A 364 32.94 -13.55 -1.39
C VAL A 364 31.72 -12.73 -1.02
N PRO A 365 31.52 -12.39 0.29
CA PRO A 365 30.49 -11.45 0.67
C PRO A 365 30.71 -10.13 -0.07
N ALA A 366 29.65 -9.47 -0.49
CA ALA A 366 29.74 -8.14 -1.05
C ALA A 366 30.37 -7.21 0.01
N ASP A 367 31.62 -6.83 -0.19
CA ASP A 367 32.29 -5.87 0.68
C ASP A 367 31.60 -4.51 0.58
N GLY A 368 31.09 -4.06 1.70
CA GLY A 368 30.52 -2.75 1.88
C GLY A 368 29.01 -2.70 1.72
N ALA A 369 28.33 -2.67 2.85
CA ALA A 369 27.01 -2.10 2.93
C ALA A 369 27.05 -0.69 2.33
N ALA A 370 26.71 -0.56 1.05
CA ALA A 370 26.36 0.74 0.51
C ALA A 370 25.10 1.17 1.29
N LYS A 371 25.33 1.88 2.41
CA LYS A 371 24.26 2.62 3.08
C LYS A 371 23.85 3.69 2.08
N PHE A 372 22.80 3.41 1.32
CA PHE A 372 22.13 4.46 0.57
C PHE A 372 21.60 5.45 1.59
N LYS A 373 22.36 6.52 1.84
CA LYS A 373 21.84 7.68 2.54
C LYS A 373 20.92 8.36 1.54
N VAL A 374 19.64 8.20 1.75
CA VAL A 374 18.66 9.12 1.18
C VAL A 374 18.93 10.49 1.80
N LYS A 375 19.29 11.45 0.97
CA LYS A 375 19.39 12.86 1.35
C LYS A 375 18.01 13.47 1.46
#